data_45f0afa5f62d35f0623f47a2cdec2293
#
_entry.id   45f0afa5f62d35f0623f47a2cdec2293
#
_cell.length_a   1.000
_cell.length_b   1.000
_cell.length_c   1.000
_cell.angle_alpha   90.00
_cell.angle_beta   90.00
_cell.angle_gamma   90.00
#
_symmetry.space_group_name_H-M   'P 1'
#
loop_
_entity.id
_entity.type
_entity.pdbx_description
1 polymer ?
#
loop_
_entity_poly.entity_id
_entity_poly.type
_entity_poly.pdbx_seq_one_letter_code
_entity_poly.pdbx_strand_id
1 'polypeptide(L)'
;LGILCKKDGMSYEAFRNHWLNVHAVLCCKLPKMRRYSVNFVDRARFPKFGYDGFSELWFDSEADLEAAFKSPEGQTLLADLPNFTSVISPIIAVETQVMWP
;
A
#
# COMPACT_ATOMS: atom_id res chain seq x y z
N LEU A 1 -4.75 -1.30 -5.23
CA LEU A 1 -3.65 -2.14 -4.77
C LEU A 1 -2.31 -1.47 -5.03
N GLY A 2 -1.46 -1.43 -4.01
CA GLY A 2 -0.06 -1.07 -4.17
C GLY A 2 0.81 -2.27 -3.87
N ILE A 3 1.52 -2.80 -4.85
CA ILE A 3 2.37 -3.98 -4.69
C ILE A 3 3.81 -3.50 -4.54
N LEU A 4 4.47 -3.87 -3.44
CA LEU A 4 5.74 -3.29 -3.03
C LEU A 4 6.86 -4.32 -2.92
N CYS A 5 8.08 -3.87 -3.28
CA CYS A 5 9.31 -4.55 -2.88
C CYS A 5 10.02 -3.72 -1.81
N LYS A 6 10.61 -4.41 -0.85
CA LYS A 6 11.43 -3.83 0.20
C LYS A 6 12.61 -3.07 -0.40
N LYS A 7 12.96 -1.93 0.21
CA LYS A 7 14.14 -1.17 -0.15
C LYS A 7 15.41 -2.04 0.02
N ASP A 8 16.32 -1.97 -0.95
CA ASP A 8 17.58 -2.69 -0.90
C ASP A 8 18.40 -2.27 0.33
N GLY A 9 19.00 -3.26 0.99
CA GLY A 9 19.79 -3.04 2.20
C GLY A 9 18.99 -2.90 3.49
N MET A 10 17.66 -2.79 3.41
CA MET A 10 16.78 -2.71 4.57
C MET A 10 16.41 -4.12 5.02
N SER A 11 16.37 -4.37 6.34
CA SER A 11 15.87 -5.64 6.86
C SER A 11 14.35 -5.76 6.67
N TYR A 12 13.83 -6.99 6.65
CA TYR A 12 12.38 -7.20 6.61
C TYR A 12 11.68 -6.62 7.83
N GLU A 13 12.31 -6.72 9.00
CA GLU A 13 11.77 -6.14 10.24
C GLU A 13 11.65 -4.62 10.12
N ALA A 14 12.69 -3.95 9.66
CA ALA A 14 12.68 -2.50 9.45
C ALA A 14 11.65 -2.09 8.39
N PHE A 15 11.52 -2.85 7.31
CA PHE A 15 10.55 -2.64 6.25
C PHE A 15 9.11 -2.73 6.79
N ARG A 16 8.80 -3.78 7.52
CA ARG A 16 7.48 -3.98 8.13
C ARG A 16 7.16 -2.89 9.13
N ASN A 17 8.15 -2.55 9.97
CA ASN A 17 8.00 -1.53 11.00
C ASN A 17 7.72 -0.16 10.39
N HIS A 18 8.48 0.23 9.36
CA HIS A 18 8.24 1.49 8.66
C HIS A 18 6.85 1.50 7.99
N TRP A 19 6.50 0.42 7.31
CA TRP A 19 5.20 0.33 6.64
C TRP A 19 4.05 0.51 7.62
N LEU A 20 4.06 -0.22 8.74
CA LEU A 20 2.96 -0.18 9.71
C LEU A 20 2.94 1.08 10.57
N ASN A 21 4.10 1.59 10.98
CA ASN A 21 4.17 2.66 11.98
C ASN A 21 4.41 4.05 11.39
N VAL A 22 4.83 4.14 10.14
CA VAL A 22 5.05 5.43 9.45
C VAL A 22 4.13 5.55 8.24
N HIS A 23 4.29 4.69 7.25
CA HIS A 23 3.56 4.80 5.98
C HIS A 23 2.06 4.60 6.16
N ALA A 24 1.65 3.58 6.92
CA ALA A 24 0.24 3.31 7.16
C ALA A 24 -0.43 4.45 7.93
N VAL A 25 0.28 5.11 8.84
CA VAL A 25 -0.24 6.27 9.56
C VAL A 25 -0.52 7.42 8.59
N LEU A 26 0.39 7.66 7.64
CA LEU A 26 0.18 8.66 6.58
C LEU A 26 -0.99 8.29 5.67
N CYS A 27 -1.08 7.01 5.31
CA CYS A 27 -2.16 6.51 4.45
C CYS A 27 -3.53 6.69 5.07
N CYS A 28 -3.66 6.48 6.38
CA CYS A 28 -4.91 6.66 7.10
C CYS A 28 -5.44 8.11 7.10
N LYS A 29 -4.62 9.07 6.68
CA LYS A 29 -5.03 10.47 6.55
C LYS A 29 -5.64 10.81 5.19
N LEU A 30 -5.65 9.87 4.25
CA LEU A 30 -6.22 10.10 2.93
C LEU A 30 -7.72 10.40 3.04
N PRO A 31 -8.20 11.47 2.35
CA PRO A 31 -9.63 11.79 2.37
C PRO A 31 -10.46 10.74 1.64
N LYS A 32 -11.65 10.47 2.16
CA LYS A 32 -12.67 9.56 1.58
C LYS A 32 -12.25 8.10 1.43
N MET A 33 -11.12 7.70 1.96
CA MET A 33 -10.76 6.27 1.98
C MET A 33 -11.70 5.53 2.93
N ARG A 34 -12.27 4.41 2.47
CA ARG A 34 -13.26 3.61 3.21
C ARG A 34 -12.64 2.50 4.02
N ARG A 35 -11.65 1.82 3.45
CA ARG A 35 -10.96 0.69 4.08
C ARG A 35 -9.52 0.69 3.62
N TYR A 36 -8.66 0.10 4.45
CA TYR A 36 -7.24 -0.01 4.16
C TYR A 36 -6.68 -1.26 4.83
N SER A 37 -5.92 -2.04 4.10
CA SER A 37 -5.21 -3.19 4.65
C SER A 37 -3.79 -3.25 4.11
N VAL A 38 -2.89 -3.80 4.92
CA VAL A 38 -1.50 -4.07 4.54
C VAL A 38 -1.31 -5.58 4.65
N ASN A 39 -0.72 -6.17 3.62
CA ASN A 39 -0.55 -7.61 3.51
C ASN A 39 0.91 -7.93 3.24
N PHE A 40 1.52 -8.76 4.08
CA PHE A 40 2.90 -9.19 3.91
C PHE A 40 2.94 -10.56 3.24
N VAL A 41 3.75 -10.66 2.19
CA VAL A 41 3.95 -11.93 1.47
C VAL A 41 4.92 -12.81 2.25
N ASP A 42 4.56 -14.08 2.43
CA ASP A 42 5.48 -15.09 2.98
C ASP A 42 6.49 -15.47 1.90
N ARG A 43 7.64 -14.79 1.88
CA ARG A 43 8.68 -14.97 0.87
C ARG A 43 9.38 -16.32 0.98
N ALA A 44 9.37 -16.93 2.15
CA ALA A 44 9.94 -18.27 2.34
C ALA A 44 9.10 -19.33 1.61
N ARG A 45 7.77 -19.17 1.63
CA ARG A 45 6.85 -20.09 0.94
C ARG A 45 6.66 -19.73 -0.53
N PHE A 46 6.75 -18.45 -0.88
CA PHE A 46 6.48 -17.94 -2.22
C PHE A 46 7.64 -17.09 -2.75
N PRO A 47 8.84 -17.68 -2.88
CA PRO A 47 10.03 -16.90 -3.26
C PRO A 47 9.96 -16.36 -4.69
N LYS A 48 9.17 -16.98 -5.56
CA LYS A 48 9.07 -16.60 -6.99
C LYS A 48 8.08 -15.46 -7.26
N PHE A 49 7.29 -15.07 -6.28
CA PHE A 49 6.32 -13.99 -6.47
C PHE A 49 7.00 -12.66 -6.81
N GLY A 50 8.17 -12.41 -6.23
CA GLY A 50 8.98 -11.24 -6.57
C GLY A 50 8.62 -9.95 -5.82
N TYR A 51 7.61 -9.97 -4.97
CA TYR A 51 7.18 -8.81 -4.16
C TYR A 51 7.09 -9.17 -2.69
N ASP A 52 7.24 -8.17 -1.84
CA ASP A 52 7.30 -8.38 -0.39
C ASP A 52 5.97 -8.14 0.31
N GLY A 53 5.06 -7.41 -0.32
CA GLY A 53 3.74 -7.18 0.23
C GLY A 53 2.89 -6.32 -0.68
N PHE A 54 1.64 -6.13 -0.27
CA PHE A 54 0.71 -5.27 -0.99
C PHE A 54 -0.28 -4.61 -0.04
N SER A 55 -0.69 -3.40 -0.40
CA SER A 55 -1.76 -2.69 0.30
C SER A 55 -3.03 -2.74 -0.53
N GLU A 56 -4.16 -2.72 0.16
CA GLU A 56 -5.46 -2.58 -0.47
C GLU A 56 -6.13 -1.35 0.12
N LEU A 57 -6.57 -0.44 -0.75
CA LEU A 57 -7.28 0.77 -0.38
C LEU A 57 -8.63 0.78 -1.09
N TRP A 58 -9.70 1.05 -0.35
CA TRP A 58 -11.06 1.09 -0.90
C TRP A 58 -11.58 2.52 -0.92
N PHE A 59 -12.07 2.93 -2.08
CA PHE A 59 -12.75 4.20 -2.31
C PHE A 59 -14.10 3.93 -2.98
N ASP A 60 -15.07 4.83 -2.82
CA ASP A 60 -16.38 4.68 -3.46
C ASP A 60 -16.30 4.84 -4.99
N SER A 61 -15.31 5.59 -5.48
CA SER A 61 -15.14 5.84 -6.91
C SER A 61 -13.67 6.07 -7.25
N GLU A 62 -13.34 5.93 -8.52
CA GLU A 62 -12.00 6.27 -9.03
C GLU A 62 -11.72 7.77 -8.86
N ALA A 63 -12.74 8.62 -9.01
CA ALA A 63 -12.59 10.05 -8.79
C ALA A 63 -12.17 10.39 -7.37
N ASP A 64 -12.73 9.70 -6.38
CA ASP A 64 -12.36 9.87 -4.97
C ASP A 64 -10.92 9.40 -4.72
N LEU A 65 -10.51 8.29 -5.33
CA LEU A 65 -9.14 7.79 -5.25
C LEU A 65 -8.15 8.81 -5.85
N GLU A 66 -8.42 9.32 -7.04
CA GLU A 66 -7.55 10.30 -7.69
C GLU A 66 -7.44 11.58 -6.86
N ALA A 67 -8.55 12.09 -6.34
CA ALA A 67 -8.57 13.28 -5.50
C ALA A 67 -7.75 13.06 -4.22
N ALA A 68 -7.84 11.88 -3.61
CA ALA A 68 -7.09 11.55 -2.41
C ALA A 68 -5.57 11.61 -2.66
N PHE A 69 -5.10 11.04 -3.77
CA PHE A 69 -3.67 11.05 -4.09
C PHE A 69 -3.16 12.40 -4.57
N LYS A 70 -4.03 13.27 -5.07
CA LYS A 70 -3.69 14.66 -5.42
C LYS A 70 -3.72 15.60 -4.23
N SER A 71 -4.33 15.20 -3.12
CA SER A 71 -4.39 16.01 -1.90
C SER A 71 -3.02 16.18 -1.26
N PRO A 72 -2.84 17.18 -0.35
CA PRO A 72 -1.59 17.31 0.41
C PRO A 72 -1.22 16.02 1.15
N GLU A 73 -2.20 15.33 1.73
CA GLU A 73 -2.00 14.05 2.42
C GLU A 73 -1.51 12.96 1.46
N GLY A 74 -2.04 12.93 0.25
CA GLY A 74 -1.62 12.01 -0.80
C GLY A 74 -0.19 12.28 -1.25
N GLN A 75 0.20 13.53 -1.41
CA GLN A 75 1.55 13.90 -1.79
C GLN A 75 2.56 13.51 -0.69
N THR A 76 2.21 13.72 0.57
CA THR A 76 3.04 13.30 1.70
C THR A 76 3.21 11.78 1.73
N LEU A 77 2.13 11.05 1.48
CA LEU A 77 2.15 9.59 1.42
C LEU A 77 3.08 9.09 0.31
N LEU A 78 2.94 9.62 -0.89
CA LEU A 78 3.78 9.23 -2.03
C LEU A 78 5.25 9.56 -1.81
N ALA A 79 5.55 10.69 -1.16
CA ALA A 79 6.92 11.08 -0.84
C ALA A 79 7.61 10.12 0.13
N ASP A 80 6.86 9.38 0.93
CA ASP A 80 7.41 8.39 1.88
C ASP A 80 7.86 7.08 1.21
N LEU A 81 7.33 6.75 0.05
CA LEU A 81 7.61 5.46 -0.62
C LEU A 81 9.11 5.17 -0.79
N PRO A 82 9.96 6.09 -1.25
CA PRO A 82 11.38 5.80 -1.41
C PRO A 82 12.11 5.49 -0.10
N ASN A 83 11.52 5.82 1.04
CA ASN A 83 12.14 5.59 2.34
C ASN A 83 12.17 4.10 2.72
N PHE A 84 11.27 3.29 2.16
CA PHE A 84 11.19 1.87 2.54
C PHE A 84 10.94 0.91 1.36
N THR A 85 10.76 1.42 0.14
CA THR A 85 10.50 0.59 -1.04
C THR A 85 11.55 0.81 -2.13
N SER A 86 11.82 -0.24 -2.90
CA SER A 86 12.63 -0.17 -4.13
C SER A 86 11.75 -0.16 -5.37
N VAL A 87 10.62 -0.87 -5.31
CA VAL A 87 9.66 -0.97 -6.42
C VAL A 87 8.26 -0.83 -5.87
N ILE A 88 7.42 -0.10 -6.59
CA ILE A 88 5.98 -0.03 -6.35
C ILE A 88 5.25 -0.23 -7.68
N SER A 89 4.22 -1.08 -7.67
CA SER A 89 3.34 -1.31 -8.81
C SER A 89 1.91 -0.99 -8.40
N PRO A 90 1.40 0.19 -8.75
CA PRO A 90 0.01 0.54 -8.44
C PRO A 90 -0.94 -0.17 -9.41
N ILE A 91 -2.04 -0.70 -8.88
CA ILE A 91 -3.07 -1.37 -9.65
C ILE A 91 -4.42 -0.85 -9.19
N ILE A 92 -5.27 -0.49 -10.15
CA ILE A 92 -6.66 -0.14 -9.89
C ILE A 92 -7.53 -1.32 -10.30
N ALA A 93 -8.42 -1.75 -9.40
CA ALA A 93 -9.34 -2.84 -9.65
C ALA A 93 -10.75 -2.42 -9.23
N VAL A 94 -11.75 -2.99 -9.87
CA VAL A 94 -13.15 -2.81 -9.48
C VAL A 94 -13.57 -4.05 -8.72
N GLU A 95 -13.96 -3.86 -7.45
CA GLU A 95 -14.39 -4.94 -6.59
C GLU A 95 -15.78 -5.40 -6.95
N THR A 96 -15.96 -6.70 -7.07
CA THR A 96 -17.26 -7.33 -7.22
C THR A 96 -17.48 -8.25 -6.02
N GLN A 97 -18.47 -7.92 -5.19
CA GLN A 97 -18.79 -8.73 -4.02
C GLN A 97 -19.56 -9.97 -4.47
N VAL A 98 -18.95 -11.13 -4.31
CA VAL A 98 -19.56 -12.41 -4.68
C VAL A 98 -20.19 -13.07 -3.46
N MET A 99 -19.47 -13.02 -2.34
CA MET A 99 -19.94 -13.57 -1.06
C MET A 99 -19.31 -12.77 0.06
N TRP A 100 -20.15 -12.28 0.98
CA TRP A 100 -19.70 -11.50 2.14
C TRP A 100 -20.39 -12.01 3.39
N PRO A 101 -19.70 -12.04 4.55
CA PRO A 101 -20.36 -12.35 5.82
C PRO A 101 -21.37 -11.30 6.21
#